data_cdb4b40c186cd88712b802351fbb9402
#
_entry.id   cdb4b40c186cd88712b802351fbb9402
#
_cell.length_a   1.000
_cell.length_b   1.000
_cell.length_c   1.000
_cell.angle_alpha   90.00
_cell.angle_beta   90.00
_cell.angle_gamma   90.00
#
_symmetry.space_group_name_H-M   'P 1'
#
loop_
_entity.id
_entity.type
_entity.pdbx_description
1 polymer ?
#
loop_
_entity_poly.entity_id
_entity_poly.type
_entity_poly.pdbx_seq_one_letter_code
_entity_poly.pdbx_strand_id
1 'polypeptide(L)'
;MIVCDRWLNSFENFLEDIQKIDGFNYEKFCSGELQLDKDLKQKNINNKVYSLSTCTFLTQEENVKLQDLGKDFYVVTPKGYMSKEKSIKKYCDDHNIPHSHAMAMWRGDKTRKTVKGYQFFKEKPSEKDILKPRMYKGISSTGEEISFYRYDSLEHLGHSQAKVRSAIKNKHLTKDGWRFIMVSDGYRLTKKQEEDLIDNNY
;
A
#
# COMPACT_ATOMS: atom_id res chain seq x y z
N MET A 1 -23.61 17.64 3.81
CA MET A 1 -24.36 16.57 4.54
C MET A 1 -25.82 16.83 4.29
N ILE A 2 -26.57 15.85 3.78
CA ILE A 2 -28.01 15.98 3.47
C ILE A 2 -28.78 15.11 4.47
N VAL A 3 -29.82 15.68 5.08
CA VAL A 3 -30.74 14.99 5.99
C VAL A 3 -32.12 15.08 5.38
N CYS A 4 -32.95 14.05 5.50
CA CYS A 4 -34.32 14.08 4.97
C CYS A 4 -35.17 15.11 5.67
N ASP A 5 -36.17 15.66 4.95
CA ASP A 5 -37.04 16.73 5.46
C ASP A 5 -37.75 16.35 6.76
N ARG A 6 -38.13 15.08 6.91
CA ARG A 6 -38.79 14.58 8.13
C ARG A 6 -37.92 14.78 9.38
N TRP A 7 -36.63 14.52 9.30
CA TRP A 7 -35.71 14.69 10.43
C TRP A 7 -35.18 16.11 10.53
N LEU A 8 -35.07 16.81 9.41
CA LEU A 8 -34.62 18.21 9.38
C LEU A 8 -35.61 19.13 10.08
N ASN A 9 -36.91 18.86 9.92
CA ASN A 9 -37.99 19.71 10.44
C ASN A 9 -38.43 19.37 11.87
N SER A 10 -38.11 18.17 12.39
CA SER A 10 -38.46 17.76 13.77
C SER A 10 -37.53 16.73 14.32
N PHE A 11 -36.96 17.01 15.48
CA PHE A 11 -36.13 16.07 16.22
C PHE A 11 -36.97 14.92 16.82
N GLU A 12 -38.22 15.17 17.16
CA GLU A 12 -39.15 14.13 17.63
C GLU A 12 -39.35 13.07 16.56
N ASN A 13 -39.47 13.45 15.29
CA ASN A 13 -39.53 12.50 14.17
C ASN A 13 -38.28 11.62 14.07
N PHE A 14 -37.10 12.20 14.32
CA PHE A 14 -35.86 11.42 14.39
C PHE A 14 -35.91 10.43 15.56
N LEU A 15 -36.36 10.82 16.73
CA LEU A 15 -36.47 9.94 17.90
C LEU A 15 -37.47 8.79 17.69
N GLU A 16 -38.59 9.07 17.00
CA GLU A 16 -39.57 8.04 16.65
C GLU A 16 -38.96 6.99 15.64
N ASP A 17 -38.17 7.47 14.73
CA ASP A 17 -37.63 6.65 13.65
C ASP A 17 -36.35 5.87 14.05
N ILE A 18 -35.57 6.40 15.01
CA ILE A 18 -34.25 5.86 15.36
C ILE A 18 -34.32 4.40 15.79
N GLN A 19 -35.37 4.01 16.53
CA GLN A 19 -35.55 2.64 17.00
C GLN A 19 -35.95 1.65 15.90
N LYS A 20 -36.37 2.14 14.74
CA LYS A 20 -36.81 1.37 13.57
C LYS A 20 -35.65 1.18 12.57
N ILE A 21 -34.51 1.85 12.79
CA ILE A 21 -33.34 1.76 11.93
C ILE A 21 -32.67 0.41 12.14
N ASP A 22 -32.29 -0.27 11.04
CA ASP A 22 -31.57 -1.53 11.10
C ASP A 22 -30.30 -1.41 11.96
N GLY A 23 -30.05 -2.43 12.80
CA GLY A 23 -28.90 -2.46 13.69
C GLY A 23 -29.06 -1.66 14.98
N PHE A 24 -30.24 -1.05 15.23
CA PHE A 24 -30.46 -0.36 16.50
C PHE A 24 -30.46 -1.35 17.67
N ASN A 25 -29.73 -1.00 18.71
CA ASN A 25 -29.74 -1.65 20.00
C ASN A 25 -29.69 -0.57 21.10
N TYR A 26 -30.67 -0.52 21.96
CA TYR A 26 -30.82 0.56 22.95
C TYR A 26 -29.60 0.68 23.88
N GLU A 27 -29.11 -0.45 24.42
CA GLU A 27 -27.97 -0.46 25.35
C GLU A 27 -26.70 0.07 24.68
N LYS A 28 -26.40 -0.45 23.49
CA LYS A 28 -25.23 -0.01 22.69
C LYS A 28 -25.37 1.43 22.18
N PHE A 29 -26.60 1.87 21.93
CA PHE A 29 -26.84 3.26 21.57
C PHE A 29 -26.56 4.20 22.74
N CYS A 30 -27.07 3.86 23.95
CA CYS A 30 -26.82 4.63 25.17
C CYS A 30 -25.34 4.61 25.60
N SER A 31 -24.62 3.51 25.37
CA SER A 31 -23.17 3.43 25.64
C SER A 31 -22.30 4.17 24.63
N GLY A 32 -22.88 4.63 23.50
CA GLY A 32 -22.15 5.31 22.42
C GLY A 32 -21.35 4.37 21.51
N GLU A 33 -21.60 3.05 21.58
CA GLU A 33 -20.94 2.07 20.72
C GLU A 33 -21.43 2.07 19.27
N LEU A 34 -22.66 2.60 19.05
CA LEU A 34 -23.27 2.62 17.72
C LEU A 34 -23.02 3.94 17.00
N GLN A 35 -22.73 3.83 15.73
CA GLN A 35 -22.59 4.93 14.76
C GLN A 35 -23.69 4.82 13.71
N LEU A 36 -24.35 5.95 13.39
CA LEU A 36 -25.34 6.01 12.33
C LEU A 36 -24.63 6.14 10.98
N ASP A 37 -24.67 5.07 10.18
CA ASP A 37 -24.07 5.02 8.83
C ASP A 37 -25.15 5.21 7.75
N LYS A 38 -24.85 6.04 6.75
CA LYS A 38 -25.66 6.27 5.54
C LYS A 38 -25.04 5.68 4.30
N ASP A 39 -23.80 5.22 4.38
CA ASP A 39 -22.99 4.89 3.21
C ASP A 39 -23.20 3.45 2.76
N LEU A 40 -23.50 2.55 3.69
CA LEU A 40 -23.69 1.12 3.44
C LEU A 40 -24.83 0.84 2.46
N LYS A 41 -26.00 1.47 2.69
CA LYS A 41 -27.19 1.29 1.84
C LYS A 41 -27.17 2.13 0.56
N GLN A 42 -26.27 3.09 0.44
CA GLN A 42 -26.20 4.05 -0.67
C GLN A 42 -24.86 4.01 -1.43
N LYS A 43 -24.33 2.82 -1.68
CA LYS A 43 -22.96 2.62 -2.22
C LYS A 43 -22.64 3.35 -3.53
N ASN A 44 -23.63 3.53 -4.42
CA ASN A 44 -23.45 4.12 -5.75
C ASN A 44 -24.20 5.43 -5.95
N ILE A 45 -24.61 6.09 -4.86
CA ILE A 45 -25.38 7.34 -4.89
C ILE A 45 -24.45 8.50 -4.55
N ASN A 46 -24.42 9.53 -5.42
CA ASN A 46 -23.57 10.71 -5.22
C ASN A 46 -24.06 11.60 -4.08
N ASN A 47 -25.38 11.82 -3.98
CA ASN A 47 -25.99 12.66 -2.97
C ASN A 47 -26.65 11.79 -1.89
N LYS A 48 -25.86 11.31 -0.97
CA LYS A 48 -26.32 10.44 0.12
C LYS A 48 -27.06 11.20 1.19
N VAL A 49 -28.22 10.67 1.59
CA VAL A 49 -29.16 11.29 2.54
C VAL A 49 -29.25 10.47 3.81
N TYR A 50 -29.32 11.12 4.95
CA TYR A 50 -29.71 10.50 6.21
C TYR A 50 -31.21 10.40 6.31
N SER A 51 -31.77 9.19 6.38
CA SER A 51 -33.18 8.90 6.57
C SER A 51 -33.39 7.51 7.18
N LEU A 52 -34.60 7.22 7.62
CA LEU A 52 -34.99 5.90 8.14
C LEU A 52 -34.64 4.75 7.17
N SER A 53 -34.88 4.94 5.88
CA SER A 53 -34.67 3.89 4.87
C SER A 53 -33.23 3.75 4.40
N THR A 54 -32.42 4.79 4.55
CA THR A 54 -31.07 4.87 4.01
C THR A 54 -29.98 4.66 5.05
N CYS A 55 -30.31 4.74 6.33
CA CYS A 55 -29.37 4.56 7.41
C CYS A 55 -29.38 3.14 8.00
N THR A 56 -28.27 2.80 8.66
CA THR A 56 -28.15 1.63 9.52
C THR A 56 -27.25 1.98 10.69
N PHE A 57 -27.42 1.32 11.84
CA PHE A 57 -26.51 1.42 12.94
C PHE A 57 -25.43 0.35 12.83
N LEU A 58 -24.20 0.75 13.05
CA LEU A 58 -23.03 -0.11 13.03
C LEU A 58 -22.17 0.20 14.25
N THR A 59 -21.46 -0.79 14.74
CA THR A 59 -20.36 -0.54 15.67
C THR A 59 -19.21 0.17 14.94
N GLN A 60 -18.34 0.82 15.68
CA GLN A 60 -17.15 1.45 15.09
C GLN A 60 -16.31 0.45 14.30
N GLU A 61 -16.15 -0.79 14.79
CA GLU A 61 -15.41 -1.83 14.11
C GLU A 61 -16.04 -2.24 12.77
N GLU A 62 -17.36 -2.44 12.74
CA GLU A 62 -18.11 -2.74 11.52
C GLU A 62 -18.03 -1.59 10.51
N ASN A 63 -18.20 -0.36 10.96
CA ASN A 63 -18.13 0.82 10.09
C ASN A 63 -16.74 0.99 9.47
N VAL A 64 -15.67 0.75 10.23
CA VAL A 64 -14.29 0.75 9.71
C VAL A 64 -14.09 -0.37 8.70
N LYS A 65 -14.55 -1.60 8.98
CA LYS A 65 -14.48 -2.73 8.05
C LYS A 65 -15.20 -2.41 6.73
N LEU A 66 -16.36 -1.77 6.78
CA LEU A 66 -17.14 -1.40 5.59
C LEU A 66 -16.51 -0.29 4.76
N GLN A 67 -15.84 0.67 5.40
CA GLN A 67 -15.09 1.71 4.69
C GLN A 67 -13.91 1.12 3.89
N ASP A 68 -13.30 0.05 4.40
CA ASP A 68 -12.21 -0.65 3.72
C ASP A 68 -12.69 -1.59 2.60
N LEU A 69 -13.92 -2.14 2.68
CA LEU A 69 -14.47 -3.09 1.69
C LEU A 69 -14.80 -2.46 0.32
N GLY A 70 -14.71 -1.15 0.16
CA GLY A 70 -15.18 -0.45 -1.03
C GLY A 70 -14.10 0.11 -1.96
N LYS A 71 -12.83 0.05 -1.60
CA LYS A 71 -11.76 0.71 -2.39
C LYS A 71 -10.86 -0.33 -3.04
N ASP A 72 -11.13 -0.59 -4.30
CA ASP A 72 -10.18 -1.31 -5.15
C ASP A 72 -8.86 -0.55 -5.19
N PHE A 73 -7.76 -1.27 -5.17
CA PHE A 73 -6.42 -0.72 -5.35
C PHE A 73 -5.55 -1.71 -6.11
N TYR A 74 -4.48 -1.20 -6.67
CA TYR A 74 -3.45 -2.03 -7.30
C TYR A 74 -2.23 -2.04 -6.41
N VAL A 75 -1.64 -3.22 -6.26
CA VAL A 75 -0.38 -3.40 -5.56
C VAL A 75 0.63 -4.07 -6.48
N VAL A 76 1.85 -3.54 -6.44
CA VAL A 76 2.99 -4.19 -7.08
C VAL A 76 3.92 -4.69 -5.98
N THR A 77 4.17 -5.99 -5.99
CA THR A 77 5.04 -6.65 -5.00
C THR A 77 6.50 -6.34 -5.26
N PRO A 78 7.42 -6.60 -4.30
CA PRO A 78 8.87 -6.49 -4.52
C PRO A 78 9.38 -7.32 -5.70
N LYS A 79 8.69 -8.40 -6.05
CA LYS A 79 9.00 -9.28 -7.21
C LYS A 79 8.46 -8.75 -8.54
N GLY A 80 7.76 -7.61 -8.55
CA GLY A 80 7.17 -7.02 -9.74
C GLY A 80 5.80 -7.59 -10.15
N TYR A 81 5.23 -8.51 -9.37
CA TYR A 81 3.86 -8.99 -9.63
C TYR A 81 2.85 -7.92 -9.26
N MET A 82 1.92 -7.68 -10.16
CA MET A 82 0.82 -6.75 -9.95
C MET A 82 -0.49 -7.50 -9.74
N SER A 83 -1.22 -7.14 -8.69
CA SER A 83 -2.58 -7.62 -8.45
C SER A 83 -3.53 -6.46 -8.18
N LYS A 84 -4.83 -6.71 -8.40
CA LYS A 84 -5.92 -5.83 -8.00
C LYS A 84 -6.55 -6.40 -6.74
N GLU A 85 -6.57 -5.64 -5.68
CA GLU A 85 -6.99 -6.06 -4.35
C GLU A 85 -8.12 -5.17 -3.81
N LYS A 86 -8.79 -5.69 -2.78
CA LYS A 86 -9.81 -4.96 -2.02
C LYS A 86 -9.35 -4.70 -0.61
N SER A 87 -9.52 -3.75 0.10
CA SER A 87 -9.07 -3.53 1.49
C SER A 87 -7.54 -3.49 1.66
N ILE A 88 -7.01 -2.27 1.54
CA ILE A 88 -5.58 -1.99 1.81
C ILE A 88 -5.19 -2.44 3.23
N LYS A 89 -6.09 -2.27 4.23
CA LYS A 89 -5.82 -2.66 5.62
C LYS A 89 -5.56 -4.15 5.73
N LYS A 90 -6.50 -4.97 5.22
CA LYS A 90 -6.35 -6.43 5.26
C LYS A 90 -5.08 -6.88 4.53
N TYR A 91 -4.83 -6.34 3.34
CA TYR A 91 -3.61 -6.67 2.59
C TYR A 91 -2.34 -6.33 3.38
N CYS A 92 -2.32 -5.17 4.03
CA CYS A 92 -1.18 -4.75 4.85
C CYS A 92 -0.97 -5.65 6.07
N ASP A 93 -2.05 -6.06 6.74
CA ASP A 93 -2.00 -6.96 7.89
C ASP A 93 -1.48 -8.35 7.47
N ASP A 94 -2.02 -8.93 6.39
CA ASP A 94 -1.62 -10.24 5.84
C ASP A 94 -0.14 -10.28 5.42
N HIS A 95 0.42 -9.12 4.97
CA HIS A 95 1.80 -9.02 4.48
C HIS A 95 2.73 -8.27 5.46
N ASN A 96 2.27 -7.99 6.68
CA ASN A 96 3.01 -7.23 7.69
C ASN A 96 3.57 -5.89 7.15
N ILE A 97 2.75 -5.14 6.41
CA ILE A 97 3.10 -3.84 5.84
C ILE A 97 2.50 -2.73 6.71
N PRO A 98 3.24 -1.65 7.04
CA PRO A 98 2.68 -0.52 7.76
C PRO A 98 1.54 0.15 6.97
N HIS A 99 0.30 0.01 7.44
CA HIS A 99 -0.92 0.51 6.80
C HIS A 99 -0.87 2.01 6.49
N SER A 100 -0.38 2.83 7.44
CA SER A 100 -0.26 4.28 7.24
C SER A 100 0.60 4.67 6.04
N HIS A 101 1.67 3.91 5.78
CA HIS A 101 2.57 4.13 4.64
C HIS A 101 1.93 3.71 3.32
N ALA A 102 1.24 2.56 3.30
CA ALA A 102 0.49 2.09 2.13
C ALA A 102 -0.62 3.08 1.75
N MET A 103 -1.36 3.59 2.75
CA MET A 103 -2.40 4.60 2.56
C MET A 103 -1.87 5.93 2.04
N ALA A 104 -0.70 6.38 2.51
CA ALA A 104 -0.06 7.59 1.99
C ALA A 104 0.26 7.45 0.50
N MET A 105 0.85 6.32 0.09
CA MET A 105 1.14 6.02 -1.31
C MET A 105 -0.14 5.95 -2.15
N TRP A 106 -1.16 5.23 -1.68
CA TRP A 106 -2.45 5.13 -2.36
C TRP A 106 -3.13 6.49 -2.57
N ARG A 107 -2.94 7.44 -1.62
CA ARG A 107 -3.42 8.82 -1.73
C ARG A 107 -2.57 9.70 -2.67
N GLY A 108 -1.46 9.19 -3.17
CA GLY A 108 -0.57 9.89 -4.10
C GLY A 108 0.58 10.66 -3.45
N ASP A 109 0.97 10.29 -2.23
CA ASP A 109 2.18 10.86 -1.59
C ASP A 109 3.42 10.45 -2.38
N LYS A 110 4.01 11.43 -3.08
CA LYS A 110 5.20 11.24 -3.92
C LYS A 110 6.51 11.16 -3.14
N THR A 111 6.50 11.47 -1.85
CA THR A 111 7.70 11.41 -1.01
C THR A 111 8.12 9.97 -0.71
N ARG A 112 7.16 9.04 -0.73
CA ARG A 112 7.37 7.62 -0.49
C ARG A 112 7.32 6.84 -1.80
N LYS A 113 8.45 6.25 -2.17
CA LYS A 113 8.56 5.47 -3.41
C LYS A 113 8.05 4.04 -3.25
N THR A 114 8.33 3.40 -2.12
CA THR A 114 7.89 2.05 -1.77
C THR A 114 7.74 1.91 -0.27
N VAL A 115 6.97 0.92 0.18
CA VAL A 115 6.95 0.46 1.56
C VAL A 115 7.30 -1.04 1.59
N LYS A 116 8.42 -1.40 2.21
CA LYS A 116 8.99 -2.75 2.16
C LYS A 116 9.09 -3.31 0.72
N GLY A 117 9.34 -2.45 -0.28
CA GLY A 117 9.39 -2.82 -1.70
C GLY A 117 8.02 -2.91 -2.40
N TYR A 118 6.92 -2.85 -1.67
CA TYR A 118 5.58 -2.81 -2.25
C TYR A 118 5.24 -1.39 -2.72
N GLN A 119 4.46 -1.30 -3.80
CA GLN A 119 3.95 -0.06 -4.35
C GLN A 119 2.42 -0.14 -4.41
N PHE A 120 1.73 0.91 -3.98
CA PHE A 120 0.27 0.97 -3.89
C PHE A 120 -0.26 2.06 -4.81
N PHE A 121 -1.25 1.72 -5.64
CA PHE A 121 -1.83 2.62 -6.62
C PHE A 121 -3.35 2.61 -6.52
N LYS A 122 -3.96 3.77 -6.74
CA LYS A 122 -5.41 3.91 -6.79
C LYS A 122 -6.00 3.36 -8.08
N GLU A 123 -5.27 3.56 -9.18
CA GLU A 123 -5.61 3.11 -10.52
C GLU A 123 -4.53 2.16 -11.03
N LYS A 124 -4.84 1.38 -12.07
CA LYS A 124 -3.87 0.47 -12.66
C LYS A 124 -2.66 1.24 -13.17
N PRO A 125 -1.47 1.03 -12.62
CA PRO A 125 -0.27 1.72 -13.09
C PRO A 125 0.14 1.24 -14.48
N SER A 126 0.74 2.14 -15.26
CA SER A 126 1.48 1.76 -16.45
C SER A 126 2.86 1.19 -16.07
N GLU A 127 3.53 0.50 -16.98
CA GLU A 127 4.89 -0.01 -16.72
C GLU A 127 5.89 1.09 -16.35
N LYS A 128 5.67 2.32 -16.82
CA LYS A 128 6.53 3.48 -16.53
C LYS A 128 6.33 4.00 -15.09
N ASP A 129 5.16 3.76 -14.52
CA ASP A 129 4.84 4.17 -13.15
C ASP A 129 5.39 3.19 -12.10
N ILE A 130 5.68 1.96 -12.52
CA ILE A 130 6.20 0.91 -11.66
C ILE A 130 7.71 1.11 -11.46
N LEU A 131 8.09 1.41 -10.23
CA LEU A 131 9.50 1.52 -9.87
C LEU A 131 10.11 0.13 -9.77
N LYS A 132 11.20 -0.08 -10.48
CA LYS A 132 12.02 -1.30 -10.39
C LYS A 132 13.02 -1.19 -9.25
N PRO A 133 13.49 -2.30 -8.68
CA PRO A 133 14.62 -2.29 -7.77
C PRO A 133 15.86 -1.68 -8.46
N ARG A 134 16.69 -1.01 -7.66
CA ARG A 134 17.99 -0.56 -8.14
C ARG A 134 18.87 -1.77 -8.41
N MET A 135 19.38 -1.89 -9.61
CA MET A 135 20.22 -3.00 -10.06
C MET A 135 21.59 -2.52 -10.49
N TYR A 136 22.58 -3.28 -10.15
CA TYR A 136 23.98 -3.06 -10.52
C TYR A 136 24.53 -4.26 -11.29
N LYS A 137 25.56 -4.02 -12.07
CA LYS A 137 26.29 -5.04 -12.81
C LYS A 137 27.80 -4.89 -12.55
N GLY A 138 28.46 -5.99 -12.28
CA GLY A 138 29.91 -6.09 -12.27
C GLY A 138 30.38 -6.82 -13.52
N ILE A 139 31.44 -6.34 -14.12
CA ILE A 139 32.07 -6.93 -15.30
C ILE A 139 33.56 -7.07 -14.98
N SER A 140 34.08 -8.27 -15.00
CA SER A 140 35.50 -8.54 -14.79
C SER A 140 36.32 -8.26 -16.04
N SER A 141 37.65 -8.18 -15.88
CA SER A 141 38.59 -8.08 -17.01
C SER A 141 38.60 -9.31 -17.92
N THR A 142 38.10 -10.44 -17.43
CA THR A 142 37.95 -11.69 -18.19
C THR A 142 36.59 -11.81 -18.88
N GLY A 143 35.71 -10.83 -18.72
CA GLY A 143 34.36 -10.84 -19.31
C GLY A 143 33.29 -11.53 -18.46
N GLU A 144 33.61 -11.96 -17.23
CA GLU A 144 32.61 -12.48 -16.31
C GLU A 144 31.65 -11.36 -15.91
N GLU A 145 30.34 -11.65 -15.88
CA GLU A 145 29.30 -10.70 -15.52
C GLU A 145 28.52 -11.18 -14.31
N ILE A 146 28.33 -10.28 -13.34
CA ILE A 146 27.50 -10.50 -12.17
C ILE A 146 26.46 -9.40 -12.04
N SER A 147 25.22 -9.75 -11.69
CA SER A 147 24.15 -8.80 -11.39
C SER A 147 23.85 -8.83 -9.89
N PHE A 148 23.63 -7.66 -9.28
CA PHE A 148 23.36 -7.55 -7.86
C PHE A 148 22.50 -6.31 -7.56
N TYR A 149 21.87 -6.29 -6.40
CA TYR A 149 20.95 -5.21 -6.00
C TYR A 149 21.49 -4.37 -4.84
N ARG A 150 22.45 -4.88 -4.10
CA ARG A 150 23.05 -4.24 -2.92
C ARG A 150 24.57 -4.32 -3.00
N TYR A 151 25.23 -3.28 -2.51
CA TYR A 151 26.73 -3.25 -2.54
C TYR A 151 27.37 -4.32 -1.67
N ASP A 152 26.70 -4.75 -0.59
CA ASP A 152 27.18 -5.79 0.32
C ASP A 152 26.96 -7.21 -0.19
N SER A 153 26.19 -7.40 -1.24
CA SER A 153 25.93 -8.72 -1.84
C SER A 153 27.20 -9.39 -2.41
N LEU A 154 28.22 -8.59 -2.69
CA LEU A 154 29.47 -9.07 -3.28
C LEU A 154 30.60 -9.30 -2.26
N GLU A 155 30.34 -9.18 -0.96
CA GLU A 155 31.36 -9.37 0.07
C GLU A 155 31.91 -10.79 0.07
N HIS A 156 31.10 -11.78 -0.24
CA HIS A 156 31.51 -13.18 -0.38
C HIS A 156 32.48 -13.42 -1.55
N LEU A 157 32.53 -12.51 -2.53
CA LEU A 157 33.49 -12.51 -3.65
C LEU A 157 34.71 -11.60 -3.38
N GLY A 158 34.88 -11.09 -2.16
CA GLY A 158 36.00 -10.22 -1.79
C GLY A 158 35.83 -8.74 -2.16
N HIS A 159 34.64 -8.34 -2.55
CA HIS A 159 34.33 -6.95 -2.87
C HIS A 159 33.62 -6.26 -1.72
N SER A 160 34.30 -5.48 -0.92
CA SER A 160 33.66 -4.70 0.17
C SER A 160 32.69 -3.67 -0.39
N GLN A 161 31.64 -3.37 0.39
CA GLN A 161 30.64 -2.37 0.05
C GLN A 161 31.24 -1.01 -0.34
N ALA A 162 32.28 -0.56 0.41
CA ALA A 162 32.97 0.70 0.15
C ALA A 162 33.69 0.70 -1.20
N LYS A 163 34.33 -0.42 -1.55
CA LYS A 163 35.03 -0.61 -2.82
C LYS A 163 34.06 -0.54 -4.01
N VAL A 164 32.96 -1.29 -3.96
CA VAL A 164 31.93 -1.30 -5.00
C VAL A 164 31.30 0.08 -5.18
N ARG A 165 30.91 0.72 -4.06
CA ARG A 165 30.32 2.06 -4.08
C ARG A 165 31.25 3.11 -4.67
N SER A 166 32.54 3.08 -4.32
CA SER A 166 33.56 4.00 -4.86
C SER A 166 33.76 3.77 -6.35
N ALA A 167 33.85 2.52 -6.80
CA ALA A 167 34.04 2.20 -8.20
C ALA A 167 32.87 2.67 -9.08
N ILE A 168 31.63 2.51 -8.61
CA ILE A 168 30.43 3.02 -9.31
C ILE A 168 30.43 4.54 -9.35
N LYS A 169 30.66 5.20 -8.20
CA LYS A 169 30.62 6.66 -8.09
C LYS A 169 31.68 7.34 -8.98
N ASN A 170 32.88 6.82 -8.97
CA ASN A 170 34.04 7.41 -9.66
C ASN A 170 34.31 6.79 -11.02
N LYS A 171 33.49 5.82 -11.45
CA LYS A 171 33.57 5.15 -12.76
C LYS A 171 34.96 4.53 -13.07
N HIS A 172 35.65 4.01 -12.04
CA HIS A 172 36.97 3.42 -12.22
C HIS A 172 36.94 1.89 -12.07
N LEU A 173 37.98 1.23 -12.61
CA LEU A 173 38.21 -0.19 -12.37
C LEU A 173 38.75 -0.41 -10.96
N THR A 174 38.35 -1.49 -10.34
CA THR A 174 38.93 -1.94 -9.08
C THR A 174 40.35 -2.52 -9.33
N LYS A 175 41.17 -2.63 -8.29
CA LYS A 175 42.53 -3.17 -8.41
C LYS A 175 42.59 -4.58 -8.97
N ASP A 176 41.57 -5.37 -8.77
CA ASP A 176 41.32 -6.72 -9.27
C ASP A 176 40.58 -6.76 -10.62
N GLY A 177 40.50 -5.63 -11.31
CA GLY A 177 40.03 -5.55 -12.69
C GLY A 177 38.53 -5.57 -12.89
N TRP A 178 37.71 -5.35 -11.84
CA TRP A 178 36.27 -5.27 -11.96
C TRP A 178 35.77 -3.84 -12.27
N ARG A 179 34.84 -3.76 -13.20
CA ARG A 179 34.06 -2.56 -13.48
C ARG A 179 32.66 -2.73 -12.96
N PHE A 180 32.22 -1.84 -12.07
CA PHE A 180 30.86 -1.83 -11.55
C PHE A 180 30.05 -0.67 -12.12
N ILE A 181 28.84 -0.96 -12.58
CA ILE A 181 27.92 0.04 -13.15
C ILE A 181 26.53 -0.10 -12.52
N MET A 182 25.79 1.02 -12.46
CA MET A 182 24.38 1.00 -12.13
C MET A 182 23.57 0.81 -13.42
N VAL A 183 22.75 -0.23 -13.45
CA VAL A 183 21.92 -0.58 -14.63
C VAL A 183 20.56 0.08 -14.54
N SER A 184 19.96 0.09 -13.34
CA SER A 184 18.69 0.77 -13.11
C SER A 184 18.75 1.58 -11.83
N ASP A 185 18.22 2.80 -11.87
CA ASP A 185 18.06 3.67 -10.69
C ASP A 185 16.62 3.55 -10.18
N GLY A 186 16.44 2.65 -9.24
CA GLY A 186 15.16 2.38 -8.61
C GLY A 186 15.22 2.51 -7.09
N TYR A 187 14.33 1.78 -6.40
CA TYR A 187 14.35 1.71 -4.95
C TYR A 187 15.38 0.70 -4.45
N ARG A 188 15.87 0.90 -3.23
CA ARG A 188 16.84 0.00 -2.60
C ARG A 188 16.11 -1.17 -1.95
N LEU A 189 16.63 -2.39 -2.18
CA LEU A 189 16.18 -3.58 -1.48
C LEU A 189 16.84 -3.69 -0.10
N THR A 190 16.14 -4.29 0.84
CA THR A 190 16.73 -4.85 2.07
C THR A 190 17.42 -6.17 1.74
N LYS A 191 18.28 -6.68 2.65
CA LYS A 191 18.96 -7.95 2.45
C LYS A 191 17.98 -9.09 2.20
N LYS A 192 16.97 -9.22 3.03
CA LYS A 192 15.91 -10.24 2.87
C LYS A 192 15.17 -10.14 1.54
N GLN A 193 14.87 -8.91 1.07
CA GLN A 193 14.19 -8.72 -0.22
C GLN A 193 15.05 -9.12 -1.41
N GLU A 194 16.36 -8.94 -1.32
CA GLU A 194 17.30 -9.40 -2.34
C GLU A 194 17.39 -10.92 -2.36
N GLU A 195 17.51 -11.57 -1.20
CA GLU A 195 17.49 -13.02 -1.04
C GLU A 195 16.20 -13.61 -1.65
N ASP A 196 15.02 -13.09 -1.24
CA ASP A 196 13.71 -13.50 -1.78
C ASP A 196 13.59 -13.32 -3.30
N LEU A 197 14.34 -12.41 -3.90
CA LEU A 197 14.30 -12.11 -5.33
C LEU A 197 15.21 -13.01 -6.14
N ILE A 198 16.36 -13.39 -5.57
CA ILE A 198 17.35 -14.29 -6.18
C ILE A 198 16.85 -15.73 -6.13
N ASP A 199 16.35 -16.20 -4.97
CA ASP A 199 15.91 -17.59 -4.75
C ASP A 199 14.72 -18.01 -5.64
N ASN A 200 14.01 -17.06 -6.25
CA ASN A 200 12.85 -17.35 -7.10
C ASN A 200 13.13 -17.16 -8.61
N ASN A 201 14.39 -16.93 -9.00
CA ASN A 201 14.79 -16.88 -10.40
C ASN A 201 15.48 -18.19 -10.86
N TYR A 202 15.41 -19.26 -10.05
CA TYR A 202 15.85 -20.63 -10.39
C TYR A 202 14.66 -21.57 -10.46
#